data_28481a4d533ae4648563a57c3d2881be
#
_entry.id   28481a4d533ae4648563a57c3d2881be
#
_cell.length_a   1.000
_cell.length_b   1.000
_cell.length_c   1.000
_cell.angle_alpha   90.00
_cell.angle_beta   90.00
_cell.angle_gamma   90.00
#
_symmetry.space_group_name_H-M   'P 1'
#
loop_
_entity.id
_entity.type
_entity.pdbx_description
1 polymer ?
#
loop_
_entity_poly.entity_id
_entity_poly.type
_entity_poly.pdbx_seq_one_letter_code
_entity_poly.pdbx_strand_id
1 'polypeptide(L)'
;MKKIINKLFAGSLLAGMMLVSSCAGDYLDTAPTDSTGATDAVGTTANAMKALNGIAKIMTTQHSYFGGGFAGENNIMIQYESYPSENYNYNYYASGWSPIFNQEFHTRTNSIYDAYAWYYYYTIAGNANTILANIDNAEGTEAERNFVKASALTFRAYAFEKLVHYYCWRWQDSNNGASQGIVLRLDESTGGQGYATLAETYAQIYKDLDEAIMLFEQSGMDRNASQVWMPNINVAHAIYAR
;
A
#
# COMPACT_ATOMS: atom_id res chain seq x y z
N MET A 1 -67.27 4.51 -28.35
CA MET A 1 -66.57 4.52 -27.03
C MET A 1 -65.34 3.57 -26.96
N LYS A 2 -65.41 2.27 -27.31
CA LYS A 2 -64.27 1.35 -27.24
C LYS A 2 -63.01 1.78 -28.01
N LYS A 3 -63.11 2.43 -29.17
CA LYS A 3 -61.99 2.89 -29.99
C LYS A 3 -61.22 4.10 -29.37
N ILE A 4 -61.89 4.92 -28.56
CA ILE A 4 -61.29 6.09 -27.91
C ILE A 4 -60.54 5.62 -26.66
N ILE A 5 -61.09 4.67 -25.91
CA ILE A 5 -60.50 4.08 -24.74
C ILE A 5 -59.16 3.37 -25.09
N ASN A 6 -59.10 2.62 -26.16
CA ASN A 6 -57.89 1.94 -26.63
C ASN A 6 -56.79 2.91 -27.10
N LYS A 7 -57.16 4.09 -27.65
CA LYS A 7 -56.18 5.11 -28.03
C LYS A 7 -55.61 5.86 -26.80
N LEU A 8 -56.45 6.07 -25.78
CA LEU A 8 -56.00 6.65 -24.51
C LEU A 8 -55.08 5.68 -23.73
N PHE A 9 -55.40 4.37 -23.76
CA PHE A 9 -54.53 3.37 -23.10
C PHE A 9 -53.22 3.19 -23.82
N ALA A 10 -53.17 3.22 -25.14
CA ALA A 10 -51.92 3.14 -25.91
C ALA A 10 -51.05 4.39 -25.72
N GLY A 11 -51.68 5.59 -25.60
CA GLY A 11 -50.97 6.83 -25.34
C GLY A 11 -50.33 6.88 -23.93
N SER A 12 -51.03 6.38 -22.91
CA SER A 12 -50.52 6.34 -21.56
C SER A 12 -49.40 5.28 -21.38
N LEU A 13 -49.44 4.17 -22.12
CA LEU A 13 -48.37 3.16 -22.12
C LEU A 13 -47.11 3.68 -22.79
N LEU A 14 -47.21 4.47 -23.87
CA LEU A 14 -46.08 5.08 -24.55
C LEU A 14 -45.43 6.19 -23.68
N ALA A 15 -46.24 6.99 -22.99
CA ALA A 15 -45.74 8.03 -22.05
C ALA A 15 -45.05 7.42 -20.82
N GLY A 16 -45.53 6.26 -20.33
CA GLY A 16 -44.89 5.53 -19.24
C GLY A 16 -43.54 4.94 -19.60
N MET A 17 -43.32 4.52 -20.86
CA MET A 17 -42.01 3.99 -21.31
C MET A 17 -40.93 5.04 -21.50
N MET A 18 -41.28 6.32 -21.67
CA MET A 18 -40.31 7.41 -21.76
C MET A 18 -39.77 7.88 -20.41
N LEU A 19 -40.39 7.47 -19.31
CA LEU A 19 -39.94 7.88 -17.95
C LEU A 19 -38.91 6.93 -17.33
N VAL A 20 -38.63 5.76 -17.93
CA VAL A 20 -37.64 4.80 -17.41
C VAL A 20 -36.28 4.85 -18.11
N SER A 21 -36.08 5.73 -19.11
CA SER A 21 -34.78 5.89 -19.78
C SER A 21 -33.89 6.97 -19.17
N SER A 22 -34.22 7.48 -17.96
CA SER A 22 -33.47 8.57 -17.31
C SER A 22 -32.43 8.08 -16.29
N CYS A 23 -32.05 6.83 -16.30
CA CYS A 23 -30.82 6.39 -15.61
C CYS A 23 -29.73 6.28 -16.67
N ALA A 24 -29.19 7.41 -17.11
CA ALA A 24 -27.90 7.44 -17.76
C ALA A 24 -26.87 7.02 -16.71
N GLY A 25 -26.14 5.93 -16.96
CA GLY A 25 -25.11 5.42 -16.08
C GLY A 25 -24.03 6.47 -15.74
N ASP A 26 -23.88 7.48 -16.56
CA ASP A 26 -22.99 8.63 -16.37
C ASP A 26 -23.29 9.49 -15.14
N TYR A 27 -24.49 9.45 -14.56
CA TYR A 27 -24.84 10.25 -13.39
C TYR A 27 -24.30 9.65 -12.08
N LEU A 28 -23.95 8.37 -12.08
CA LEU A 28 -23.40 7.66 -10.93
C LEU A 28 -21.86 7.59 -10.95
N ASP A 29 -21.24 8.00 -12.05
CA ASP A 29 -19.78 8.03 -12.24
C ASP A 29 -19.20 9.42 -11.96
N THR A 30 -19.66 10.06 -10.88
CA THR A 30 -19.08 11.31 -10.42
C THR A 30 -17.75 11.00 -9.73
N ALA A 31 -16.64 11.45 -10.34
CA ALA A 31 -15.37 11.48 -9.64
C ALA A 31 -15.50 12.29 -8.34
N PRO A 32 -14.98 11.83 -7.21
CA PRO A 32 -15.03 12.57 -5.95
C PRO A 32 -14.41 13.96 -6.16
N THR A 33 -15.14 15.01 -5.85
CA THR A 33 -14.65 16.41 -5.98
C THR A 33 -13.57 16.75 -4.94
N ASP A 34 -13.48 15.96 -3.89
CA ASP A 34 -12.57 16.18 -2.76
C ASP A 34 -11.33 15.28 -2.79
N SER A 35 -11.20 14.39 -3.77
CA SER A 35 -10.04 13.52 -3.93
C SER A 35 -9.66 13.39 -5.40
N THR A 36 -8.37 13.49 -5.67
CA THR A 36 -7.82 13.18 -7.00
C THR A 36 -7.95 11.68 -7.24
N GLY A 37 -8.56 11.25 -8.34
CA GLY A 37 -8.60 9.84 -8.72
C GLY A 37 -7.17 9.27 -8.84
N ALA A 38 -7.01 7.96 -8.61
CA ALA A 38 -5.69 7.32 -8.68
C ALA A 38 -4.98 7.57 -10.03
N THR A 39 -5.72 7.50 -11.12
CA THR A 39 -5.23 7.78 -12.48
C THR A 39 -4.75 9.23 -12.63
N ASP A 40 -5.51 10.20 -12.10
CA ASP A 40 -5.12 11.61 -12.17
C ASP A 40 -3.95 11.92 -11.23
N ALA A 41 -3.88 11.23 -10.09
CA ALA A 41 -2.79 11.37 -9.13
C ALA A 41 -1.42 10.93 -9.70
N VAL A 42 -1.41 10.04 -10.68
CA VAL A 42 -0.20 9.49 -11.32
C VAL A 42 -0.15 9.81 -12.82
N GLY A 43 -1.08 10.60 -13.36
CA GLY A 43 -1.17 10.90 -14.80
C GLY A 43 0.03 11.64 -15.39
N THR A 44 0.88 12.22 -14.56
CA THR A 44 2.18 12.81 -14.96
C THR A 44 3.29 12.33 -14.04
N THR A 45 4.54 12.29 -14.53
CA THR A 45 5.72 11.95 -13.71
C THR A 45 5.89 12.92 -12.54
N ALA A 46 5.56 14.19 -12.72
CA ALA A 46 5.57 15.18 -11.64
C ALA A 46 4.57 14.89 -10.52
N ASN A 47 3.38 14.42 -10.86
CA ASN A 47 2.38 13.99 -9.87
C ASN A 47 2.77 12.66 -9.23
N ALA A 48 3.29 11.72 -10.00
CA ALA A 48 3.81 10.45 -9.48
C ALA A 48 4.94 10.64 -8.46
N MET A 49 5.83 11.64 -8.67
CA MET A 49 6.84 12.05 -7.69
C MET A 49 6.21 12.59 -6.39
N LYS A 50 5.10 13.32 -6.48
CA LYS A 50 4.36 13.75 -5.29
C LYS A 50 3.73 12.55 -4.55
N ALA A 51 3.22 11.55 -5.29
CA ALA A 51 2.70 10.33 -4.71
C ALA A 51 3.78 9.53 -3.97
N LEU A 52 5.01 9.42 -4.50
CA LEU A 52 6.16 8.86 -3.79
C LEU A 52 6.48 9.62 -2.50
N ASN A 53 6.44 10.96 -2.52
CA ASN A 53 6.59 11.76 -1.29
C ASN A 53 5.44 11.50 -0.30
N GLY A 54 4.24 11.18 -0.81
CA GLY A 54 3.11 10.73 -0.01
C GLY A 54 3.41 9.44 0.76
N ILE A 55 4.04 8.46 0.11
CA ILE A 55 4.50 7.22 0.78
C ILE A 55 5.50 7.55 1.89
N ALA A 56 6.52 8.37 1.60
CA ALA A 56 7.49 8.79 2.60
C ALA A 56 6.83 9.54 3.78
N LYS A 57 5.79 10.32 3.52
CA LYS A 57 5.02 11.00 4.57
C LYS A 57 4.26 10.01 5.47
N ILE A 58 3.69 8.93 4.91
CA ILE A 58 3.05 7.86 5.69
C ILE A 58 4.04 7.32 6.73
N MET A 59 5.33 7.21 6.38
CA MET A 59 6.36 6.66 7.26
C MET A 59 6.63 7.51 8.51
N THR A 60 6.14 8.73 8.57
CA THR A 60 6.37 9.66 9.69
C THR A 60 5.10 10.18 10.35
N THR A 61 3.92 9.93 9.76
CA THR A 61 2.64 10.45 10.24
C THR A 61 1.97 9.52 11.23
N GLN A 62 1.14 10.10 12.09
CA GLN A 62 0.24 9.33 12.95
C GLN A 62 -0.87 8.69 12.12
N HIS A 63 -1.13 7.42 12.36
CA HIS A 63 -2.22 6.66 11.75
C HIS A 63 -3.46 6.73 12.65
N SER A 64 -4.35 7.67 12.36
CA SER A 64 -5.53 7.98 13.18
C SER A 64 -6.45 6.77 13.42
N TYR A 65 -6.46 5.81 12.51
CA TYR A 65 -7.23 4.56 12.66
C TYR A 65 -6.86 3.79 13.94
N PHE A 66 -5.59 3.84 14.35
CA PHE A 66 -5.07 3.16 15.55
C PHE A 66 -5.07 4.06 16.80
N GLY A 67 -5.32 5.36 16.64
CA GLY A 67 -5.33 6.31 17.75
C GLY A 67 -3.95 6.88 18.10
N GLY A 68 -3.85 7.49 19.27
CA GLY A 68 -2.60 8.12 19.73
C GLY A 68 -1.50 7.08 19.99
N GLY A 69 -0.27 7.43 19.64
CA GLY A 69 0.91 6.57 19.83
C GLY A 69 1.25 5.64 18.68
N PHE A 70 0.46 5.64 17.59
CA PHE A 70 0.74 4.87 16.38
C PHE A 70 1.17 5.83 15.25
N ALA A 71 2.43 6.25 15.28
CA ALA A 71 2.97 7.24 14.37
C ALA A 71 4.24 6.74 13.68
N GLY A 72 4.09 6.41 12.40
CA GLY A 72 5.21 6.02 11.54
C GLY A 72 5.95 4.75 11.97
N GLU A 73 7.03 4.47 11.27
CA GLU A 73 7.82 3.25 11.46
C GLU A 73 8.58 3.22 12.78
N ASN A 74 8.98 4.38 13.29
CA ASN A 74 9.71 4.44 14.55
C ASN A 74 8.92 3.80 15.71
N ASN A 75 7.59 3.94 15.71
CA ASN A 75 6.75 3.28 16.70
C ASN A 75 6.76 1.75 16.55
N ILE A 76 6.83 1.24 15.34
CA ILE A 76 6.94 -0.20 15.08
C ILE A 76 8.26 -0.73 15.65
N MET A 77 9.38 -0.08 15.32
CA MET A 77 10.71 -0.44 15.84
C MET A 77 10.76 -0.38 17.37
N ILE A 78 10.17 0.64 17.97
CA ILE A 78 10.09 0.75 19.43
C ILE A 78 9.26 -0.39 20.02
N GLN A 79 8.11 -0.68 19.46
CA GLN A 79 7.17 -1.68 19.98
C GLN A 79 7.67 -3.11 19.85
N TYR A 80 8.26 -3.45 18.70
CA TYR A 80 8.63 -4.83 18.38
C TYR A 80 10.09 -5.15 18.71
N GLU A 81 10.98 -4.17 18.67
CA GLU A 81 12.42 -4.41 18.79
C GLU A 81 12.97 -3.85 20.11
N SER A 82 12.65 -2.60 20.46
CA SER A 82 13.29 -1.91 21.55
C SER A 82 12.66 -2.24 22.90
N TYR A 83 11.36 -2.06 23.06
CA TYR A 83 10.69 -2.23 24.35
C TYR A 83 10.68 -3.67 24.87
N PRO A 84 10.52 -4.71 24.04
CA PRO A 84 10.63 -6.09 24.52
C PRO A 84 12.05 -6.54 24.83
N SER A 85 13.05 -5.70 24.54
CA SER A 85 14.45 -6.05 24.77
C SER A 85 14.89 -5.79 26.22
N GLU A 86 16.01 -6.39 26.64
CA GLU A 86 16.62 -6.18 27.95
C GLU A 86 17.24 -4.78 28.12
N ASN A 87 17.32 -3.99 27.04
CA ASN A 87 17.95 -2.66 27.06
C ASN A 87 17.03 -1.55 27.57
N TYR A 88 15.76 -1.83 27.75
CA TYR A 88 14.76 -0.87 28.22
C TYR A 88 14.21 -1.26 29.58
N ASN A 89 14.18 -0.29 30.49
CA ASN A 89 13.59 -0.45 31.79
C ASN A 89 12.23 0.28 31.84
N TYR A 90 11.18 -0.46 32.13
CA TYR A 90 9.82 0.07 32.20
C TYR A 90 9.60 0.89 33.46
N ASN A 91 9.14 2.12 33.29
CA ASN A 91 8.63 2.90 34.41
C ASN A 91 7.14 2.53 34.63
N TYR A 92 6.86 1.93 35.77
CA TYR A 92 5.51 1.49 36.16
C TYR A 92 4.44 2.58 36.03
N TYR A 93 4.82 3.87 36.23
CA TYR A 93 3.89 5.00 36.12
C TYR A 93 3.64 5.45 34.67
N ALA A 94 4.42 5.01 33.72
CA ALA A 94 4.23 5.30 32.30
C ALA A 94 3.22 4.30 31.71
N SER A 95 1.96 4.42 32.09
CA SER A 95 0.88 3.51 31.65
C SER A 95 0.55 3.68 30.15
N GLY A 96 0.02 2.64 29.53
CA GLY A 96 -0.46 2.63 28.16
C GLY A 96 0.25 1.63 27.26
N TRP A 97 1.51 1.31 27.53
CA TRP A 97 2.33 0.38 26.75
C TRP A 97 2.59 -0.95 27.48
N SER A 98 1.92 -1.20 28.60
CA SER A 98 2.09 -2.42 29.39
C SER A 98 1.93 -3.73 28.58
N PRO A 99 1.02 -3.85 27.60
CA PRO A 99 0.93 -5.06 26.79
C PRO A 99 2.20 -5.33 25.97
N ILE A 100 2.95 -4.29 25.61
CA ILE A 100 4.19 -4.42 24.87
C ILE A 100 5.32 -4.89 25.80
N PHE A 101 5.49 -4.24 26.94
CA PHE A 101 6.50 -4.62 27.93
C PHE A 101 6.29 -6.03 28.49
N ASN A 102 5.05 -6.40 28.68
CA ASN A 102 4.70 -7.75 29.15
C ASN A 102 4.69 -8.78 28.02
N GLN A 103 5.00 -8.38 26.78
CA GLN A 103 4.99 -9.22 25.58
C GLN A 103 3.63 -9.91 25.34
N GLU A 104 2.54 -9.32 25.85
CA GLU A 104 1.21 -9.89 25.73
C GLU A 104 0.66 -9.83 24.31
N PHE A 105 1.09 -8.85 23.51
CA PHE A 105 0.58 -8.66 22.16
C PHE A 105 0.95 -9.81 21.22
N HIS A 106 2.06 -10.48 21.43
CA HIS A 106 2.48 -11.66 20.66
C HIS A 106 1.56 -12.88 20.83
N THR A 107 0.76 -12.89 21.88
CA THR A 107 -0.15 -14.00 22.20
C THR A 107 -1.62 -13.69 21.89
N ARG A 108 -1.90 -12.49 21.41
CA ARG A 108 -3.27 -12.01 21.17
C ARG A 108 -3.49 -11.68 19.70
N THR A 109 -4.21 -12.52 18.98
CA THR A 109 -4.53 -12.35 17.55
C THR A 109 -5.35 -11.10 17.21
N ASN A 110 -5.95 -10.45 18.22
CA ASN A 110 -6.73 -9.22 18.09
C ASN A 110 -6.02 -7.99 18.69
N SER A 111 -4.70 -8.07 18.87
CA SER A 111 -3.93 -6.96 19.40
C SER A 111 -3.83 -5.83 18.39
N ILE A 112 -4.19 -4.62 18.80
CA ILE A 112 -3.98 -3.42 17.99
C ILE A 112 -2.48 -3.17 17.71
N TYR A 113 -1.62 -3.58 18.61
CA TYR A 113 -0.16 -3.44 18.46
C TYR A 113 0.37 -4.40 17.39
N ASP A 114 -0.15 -5.61 17.31
CA ASP A 114 0.19 -6.56 16.26
C ASP A 114 -0.38 -6.13 14.91
N ALA A 115 -1.62 -5.70 14.87
CA ALA A 115 -2.29 -5.24 13.65
C ALA A 115 -1.65 -3.99 13.04
N TYR A 116 -0.99 -3.14 13.84
CA TYR A 116 -0.46 -1.87 13.36
C TYR A 116 0.65 -2.04 12.32
N ALA A 117 1.65 -2.87 12.56
CA ALA A 117 2.73 -3.07 11.60
C ALA A 117 2.22 -3.70 10.30
N TRP A 118 1.29 -4.66 10.40
CA TRP A 118 0.61 -5.24 9.23
C TRP A 118 -0.08 -4.16 8.38
N TYR A 119 -0.95 -3.38 8.99
CA TYR A 119 -1.65 -2.28 8.31
C TYR A 119 -0.68 -1.27 7.70
N TYR A 120 0.34 -0.88 8.45
CA TYR A 120 1.31 0.13 8.06
C TYR A 120 2.07 -0.27 6.78
N TYR A 121 2.66 -1.46 6.76
CA TYR A 121 3.44 -1.90 5.60
C TYR A 121 2.56 -2.21 4.39
N TYR A 122 1.36 -2.74 4.58
CA TYR A 122 0.42 -2.89 3.47
C TYR A 122 -0.10 -1.56 2.94
N THR A 123 -0.17 -0.52 3.77
CA THR A 123 -0.48 0.84 3.29
C THR A 123 0.64 1.36 2.38
N ILE A 124 1.91 1.13 2.72
CA ILE A 124 3.04 1.46 1.85
C ILE A 124 2.97 0.68 0.54
N ALA A 125 2.81 -0.64 0.60
CA ALA A 125 2.73 -1.51 -0.57
C ALA A 125 1.54 -1.14 -1.48
N GLY A 126 0.37 -0.84 -0.91
CA GLY A 126 -0.81 -0.43 -1.66
C GLY A 126 -0.61 0.89 -2.42
N ASN A 127 -0.04 1.90 -1.77
CA ASN A 127 0.29 3.16 -2.45
C ASN A 127 1.36 2.96 -3.54
N ALA A 128 2.33 2.08 -3.33
CA ALA A 128 3.29 1.71 -4.36
C ALA A 128 2.62 1.03 -5.55
N ASN A 129 1.66 0.13 -5.31
CA ASN A 129 0.89 -0.54 -6.37
C ASN A 129 0.11 0.46 -7.23
N THR A 130 -0.51 1.48 -6.64
CA THR A 130 -1.20 2.54 -7.38
C THR A 130 -0.24 3.29 -8.33
N ILE A 131 0.98 3.57 -7.89
CA ILE A 131 1.98 4.18 -8.77
C ILE A 131 2.36 3.20 -9.88
N LEU A 132 2.66 1.95 -9.55
CA LEU A 132 3.08 0.92 -10.50
C LEU A 132 2.02 0.61 -11.56
N ALA A 133 0.75 0.66 -11.21
CA ALA A 133 -0.36 0.42 -12.14
C ALA A 133 -0.50 1.52 -13.22
N ASN A 134 -0.04 2.74 -12.93
CA ASN A 134 -0.34 3.89 -13.76
C ASN A 134 0.90 4.55 -14.41
N ILE A 135 2.10 4.33 -13.86
CA ILE A 135 3.31 5.09 -14.23
C ILE A 135 3.75 4.88 -15.67
N ASP A 136 3.55 3.71 -16.25
CA ASP A 136 3.99 3.41 -17.62
C ASP A 136 3.26 4.26 -18.66
N ASN A 137 2.07 4.77 -18.34
CA ASN A 137 1.26 5.64 -19.18
C ASN A 137 1.34 7.11 -18.77
N ALA A 138 2.11 7.47 -17.73
CA ALA A 138 2.20 8.84 -17.24
C ALA A 138 2.91 9.75 -18.24
N GLU A 139 2.40 10.98 -18.39
CA GLU A 139 3.04 12.02 -19.18
C GLU A 139 4.37 12.44 -18.54
N GLY A 140 5.45 12.46 -19.32
CA GLY A 140 6.79 12.79 -18.89
C GLY A 140 7.85 12.06 -19.70
N THR A 141 9.11 12.17 -19.31
CA THR A 141 10.22 11.47 -19.97
C THR A 141 10.30 10.01 -19.53
N GLU A 142 10.89 9.16 -20.35
CA GLU A 142 11.16 7.76 -20.01
C GLU A 142 12.06 7.64 -18.77
N ALA A 143 13.08 8.49 -18.69
CA ALA A 143 13.98 8.54 -17.54
C ALA A 143 13.23 8.81 -16.23
N GLU A 144 12.30 9.77 -16.25
CA GLU A 144 11.46 10.08 -15.08
C GLU A 144 10.52 8.94 -14.74
N ARG A 145 9.86 8.31 -15.73
CA ARG A 145 9.00 7.13 -15.47
C ARG A 145 9.80 5.98 -14.86
N ASN A 146 10.97 5.70 -15.41
CA ASN A 146 11.85 4.65 -14.89
C ASN A 146 12.28 4.94 -13.45
N PHE A 147 12.67 6.18 -13.13
CA PHE A 147 13.04 6.55 -11.76
C PHE A 147 11.87 6.40 -10.78
N VAL A 148 10.67 6.85 -11.16
CA VAL A 148 9.48 6.73 -10.31
C VAL A 148 9.09 5.27 -10.11
N LYS A 149 9.10 4.46 -11.19
CA LYS A 149 8.80 3.03 -11.13
C LYS A 149 9.78 2.29 -10.22
N ALA A 150 11.08 2.55 -10.39
CA ALA A 150 12.12 1.99 -9.54
C ALA A 150 11.92 2.33 -8.07
N SER A 151 11.58 3.58 -7.78
CA SER A 151 11.31 4.05 -6.42
C SER A 151 10.08 3.35 -5.80
N ALA A 152 9.00 3.18 -6.57
CA ALA A 152 7.79 2.49 -6.11
C ALA A 152 8.05 1.00 -5.87
N LEU A 153 8.77 0.31 -6.75
CA LEU A 153 9.21 -1.08 -6.56
C LEU A 153 10.06 -1.24 -5.30
N THR A 154 10.97 -0.29 -5.05
CA THR A 154 11.82 -0.29 -3.85
C THR A 154 10.98 -0.13 -2.58
N PHE A 155 9.98 0.75 -2.56
CA PHE A 155 9.06 0.89 -1.43
C PHE A 155 8.23 -0.39 -1.21
N ARG A 156 7.75 -1.03 -2.27
CA ARG A 156 6.99 -2.28 -2.16
C ARG A 156 7.84 -3.42 -1.63
N ALA A 157 9.03 -3.59 -2.17
CA ALA A 157 9.98 -4.59 -1.71
C ALA A 157 10.35 -4.38 -0.24
N TYR A 158 10.60 -3.13 0.16
CA TYR A 158 10.85 -2.76 1.55
C TYR A 158 9.69 -3.15 2.47
N ALA A 159 8.46 -2.81 2.08
CA ALA A 159 7.28 -3.14 2.87
C ALA A 159 7.10 -4.66 3.03
N PHE A 160 7.32 -5.43 1.96
CA PHE A 160 7.23 -6.88 2.00
C PHE A 160 8.36 -7.50 2.83
N GLU A 161 9.59 -6.99 2.74
CA GLU A 161 10.73 -7.43 3.57
C GLU A 161 10.40 -7.25 5.06
N LYS A 162 9.87 -6.09 5.43
CA LYS A 162 9.47 -5.81 6.81
C LYS A 162 8.33 -6.71 7.30
N LEU A 163 7.33 -6.97 6.45
CA LEU A 163 6.26 -7.92 6.78
C LEU A 163 6.81 -9.34 7.01
N VAL A 164 7.76 -9.78 6.19
CA VAL A 164 8.45 -11.06 6.40
C VAL A 164 9.17 -11.07 7.73
N HIS A 165 9.91 -10.01 8.04
CA HIS A 165 10.69 -9.88 9.27
C HIS A 165 9.82 -10.02 10.53
N TYR A 166 8.63 -9.43 10.54
CA TYR A 166 7.76 -9.42 11.73
C TYR A 166 6.76 -10.58 11.80
N TYR A 167 6.37 -11.17 10.66
CA TYR A 167 5.23 -12.09 10.62
C TYR A 167 5.54 -13.49 10.05
N CYS A 168 6.76 -13.74 9.59
CA CYS A 168 7.13 -15.03 9.02
C CYS A 168 8.17 -15.76 9.86
N TRP A 169 8.26 -17.07 9.66
CA TRP A 169 9.35 -17.86 10.20
C TRP A 169 10.68 -17.47 9.56
N ARG A 170 11.78 -17.61 10.31
CA ARG A 170 13.11 -17.49 9.71
C ARG A 170 13.30 -18.56 8.64
N TRP A 171 14.07 -18.26 7.61
CA TRP A 171 14.30 -19.18 6.50
C TRP A 171 14.71 -20.59 6.95
N GLN A 172 15.65 -20.68 7.89
CA GLN A 172 16.11 -21.96 8.41
C GLN A 172 15.03 -22.80 9.10
N ASP A 173 13.95 -22.18 9.58
CA ASP A 173 12.83 -22.82 10.30
C ASP A 173 11.62 -23.01 9.38
N SER A 174 11.71 -22.63 8.12
CA SER A 174 10.60 -22.54 7.17
C SER A 174 10.41 -23.76 6.28
N ASN A 175 11.14 -24.85 6.51
CA ASN A 175 11.16 -26.01 5.63
C ASN A 175 11.50 -25.59 4.17
N ASN A 176 12.66 -24.95 3.98
CA ASN A 176 13.11 -24.42 2.69
C ASN A 176 12.10 -23.44 2.03
N GLY A 177 11.50 -22.59 2.83
CA GLY A 177 10.57 -21.60 2.34
C GLY A 177 9.13 -22.08 2.09
N ALA A 178 8.82 -23.33 2.45
CA ALA A 178 7.48 -23.88 2.31
C ALA A 178 6.49 -23.40 3.38
N SER A 179 6.98 -22.75 4.45
CA SER A 179 6.12 -22.15 5.46
C SER A 179 5.31 -21.00 4.89
N GLN A 180 4.27 -20.60 5.59
CA GLN A 180 3.46 -19.43 5.25
C GLN A 180 4.32 -18.16 5.21
N GLY A 181 4.22 -17.44 4.11
CA GLY A 181 4.76 -16.11 3.90
C GLY A 181 3.72 -15.03 4.18
N ILE A 182 3.69 -14.01 3.32
CA ILE A 182 2.76 -12.90 3.41
C ILE A 182 1.69 -12.97 2.32
N VAL A 183 0.69 -12.10 2.37
CA VAL A 183 -0.25 -11.90 1.28
C VAL A 183 0.41 -11.02 0.21
N LEU A 184 0.79 -11.61 -0.93
CA LEU A 184 1.43 -10.89 -2.04
C LEU A 184 0.40 -10.04 -2.80
N ARG A 185 0.09 -8.88 -2.25
CA ARG A 185 -0.79 -7.93 -2.91
C ARG A 185 0.01 -7.08 -3.88
N LEU A 186 -0.14 -7.37 -5.18
CA LEU A 186 0.65 -6.79 -6.27
C LEU A 186 -0.13 -5.81 -7.14
N ASP A 187 -1.41 -5.61 -6.83
CA ASP A 187 -2.33 -4.74 -7.57
C ASP A 187 -3.17 -3.88 -6.61
N GLU A 188 -4.09 -3.11 -7.16
CA GLU A 188 -5.02 -2.24 -6.43
C GLU A 188 -6.28 -2.97 -5.93
N SER A 189 -6.38 -4.29 -6.11
CA SER A 189 -7.55 -5.06 -5.68
C SER A 189 -7.73 -5.04 -4.17
N THR A 190 -9.00 -4.99 -3.73
CA THR A 190 -9.38 -4.99 -2.31
C THR A 190 -9.97 -6.32 -1.86
N GLY A 191 -10.13 -7.28 -2.76
CA GLY A 191 -10.68 -8.61 -2.48
C GLY A 191 -9.80 -9.43 -1.53
N GLY A 192 -10.37 -10.43 -0.87
CA GLY A 192 -9.60 -11.37 -0.04
C GLY A 192 -8.61 -12.17 -0.90
N GLN A 193 -7.41 -12.37 -0.39
CA GLN A 193 -6.35 -13.12 -1.04
C GLN A 193 -5.65 -14.02 -0.01
N GLY A 194 -5.26 -15.24 -0.44
CA GLY A 194 -4.52 -16.16 0.42
C GLY A 194 -3.07 -15.74 0.63
N TYR A 195 -2.44 -16.38 1.59
CA TYR A 195 -1.01 -16.23 1.84
C TYR A 195 -0.21 -16.96 0.75
N ALA A 196 0.88 -16.34 0.32
CA ALA A 196 1.94 -17.01 -0.42
C ALA A 196 2.82 -17.85 0.53
N THR A 197 3.65 -18.70 -0.03
CA THR A 197 4.75 -19.32 0.72
C THR A 197 5.85 -18.29 1.00
N LEU A 198 6.70 -18.57 1.97
CA LEU A 198 7.86 -17.73 2.25
C LEU A 198 8.81 -17.65 1.06
N ALA A 199 9.00 -18.76 0.33
CA ALA A 199 9.81 -18.79 -0.88
C ALA A 199 9.25 -17.89 -2.00
N GLU A 200 7.94 -17.95 -2.26
CA GLU A 200 7.27 -17.06 -3.22
C GLU A 200 7.37 -15.60 -2.79
N THR A 201 7.27 -15.35 -1.50
CA THR A 201 7.41 -13.99 -0.95
C THR A 201 8.80 -13.42 -1.21
N TYR A 202 9.87 -14.14 -0.91
CA TYR A 202 11.22 -13.69 -1.21
C TYR A 202 11.48 -13.57 -2.71
N ALA A 203 10.97 -14.50 -3.52
CA ALA A 203 11.07 -14.41 -4.98
C ALA A 203 10.45 -13.11 -5.51
N GLN A 204 9.31 -12.67 -4.95
CA GLN A 204 8.70 -11.40 -5.33
C GLN A 204 9.50 -10.18 -4.85
N ILE A 205 10.04 -10.22 -3.63
CA ILE A 205 10.89 -9.15 -3.10
C ILE A 205 12.11 -8.96 -4.01
N TYR A 206 12.83 -10.03 -4.34
CA TYR A 206 13.99 -9.97 -5.22
C TYR A 206 13.63 -9.54 -6.64
N LYS A 207 12.51 -10.00 -7.17
CA LYS A 207 12.01 -9.56 -8.48
C LYS A 207 11.78 -8.04 -8.52
N ASP A 208 11.15 -7.49 -7.49
CA ASP A 208 10.91 -6.04 -7.39
C ASP A 208 12.24 -5.28 -7.31
N LEU A 209 13.22 -5.78 -6.55
CA LEU A 209 14.52 -5.14 -6.39
C LEU A 209 15.38 -5.24 -7.65
N ASP A 210 15.40 -6.39 -8.32
CA ASP A 210 16.11 -6.57 -9.60
C ASP A 210 15.59 -5.61 -10.66
N GLU A 211 14.26 -5.50 -10.80
CA GLU A 211 13.63 -4.54 -11.71
C GLU A 211 13.91 -3.09 -11.29
N ALA A 212 13.86 -2.79 -10.00
CA ALA A 212 14.16 -1.45 -9.50
C ALA A 212 15.60 -1.02 -9.80
N ILE A 213 16.58 -1.88 -9.55
CA ILE A 213 17.99 -1.59 -9.81
C ILE A 213 18.21 -1.33 -11.31
N MET A 214 17.70 -2.21 -12.18
CA MET A 214 17.77 -2.03 -13.63
C MET A 214 17.15 -0.70 -14.07
N LEU A 215 15.98 -0.34 -13.56
CA LEU A 215 15.29 0.90 -13.93
C LEU A 215 16.00 2.15 -13.39
N PHE A 216 16.61 2.11 -12.20
CA PHE A 216 17.45 3.20 -11.71
C PHE A 216 18.65 3.43 -12.63
N GLU A 217 19.32 2.37 -13.08
CA GLU A 217 20.43 2.46 -14.02
C GLU A 217 19.97 3.04 -15.37
N GLN A 218 18.86 2.56 -15.92
CA GLN A 218 18.31 3.06 -17.18
C GLN A 218 17.84 4.51 -17.09
N SER A 219 17.33 4.95 -15.96
CA SER A 219 16.90 6.33 -15.76
C SER A 219 18.07 7.32 -15.78
N GLY A 220 19.23 6.90 -15.33
CA GLY A 220 20.39 7.78 -15.12
C GLY A 220 20.12 8.89 -14.09
N MET A 221 19.00 8.84 -13.38
CA MET A 221 18.59 9.85 -12.39
C MET A 221 18.94 9.38 -10.98
N ASP A 222 19.20 10.34 -10.11
CA ASP A 222 19.29 10.10 -8.66
C ASP A 222 18.33 11.04 -7.93
N ARG A 223 18.02 10.71 -6.68
CA ARG A 223 17.24 11.59 -5.82
C ARG A 223 17.96 12.89 -5.55
N ASN A 224 17.21 13.95 -5.29
CA ASN A 224 17.81 15.17 -4.77
C ASN A 224 18.49 14.88 -3.41
N ALA A 225 19.70 15.37 -3.21
CA ALA A 225 20.48 15.14 -2.00
C ALA A 225 19.76 15.57 -0.70
N SER A 226 18.86 16.55 -0.78
CA SER A 226 18.00 16.97 0.34
C SER A 226 16.82 16.04 0.62
N GLN A 227 16.47 15.16 -0.32
CA GLN A 227 15.32 14.23 -0.21
C GLN A 227 15.80 12.84 0.25
N VAL A 228 16.41 12.78 1.42
CA VAL A 228 16.98 11.54 1.99
C VAL A 228 15.95 10.42 2.19
N TRP A 229 14.68 10.76 2.25
CA TRP A 229 13.56 9.82 2.37
C TRP A 229 13.16 9.15 1.05
N MET A 230 13.61 9.68 -0.09
CA MET A 230 13.32 9.10 -1.40
C MET A 230 14.29 7.94 -1.68
N PRO A 231 13.79 6.77 -2.13
CA PRO A 231 14.65 5.68 -2.53
C PRO A 231 15.54 6.06 -3.71
N ASN A 232 16.69 5.42 -3.78
CA ASN A 232 17.57 5.39 -4.95
C ASN A 232 18.18 4.00 -5.08
N ILE A 233 19.04 3.79 -6.06
CA ILE A 233 19.68 2.50 -6.33
C ILE A 233 20.41 1.92 -5.10
N ASN A 234 21.04 2.77 -4.29
CA ASN A 234 21.76 2.32 -3.09
C ASN A 234 20.79 1.76 -2.03
N VAL A 235 19.57 2.33 -1.93
CA VAL A 235 18.53 1.83 -1.03
C VAL A 235 18.04 0.46 -1.51
N ALA A 236 17.84 0.28 -2.82
CA ALA A 236 17.46 -1.01 -3.39
C ALA A 236 18.53 -2.08 -3.10
N HIS A 237 19.81 -1.78 -3.31
CA HIS A 237 20.91 -2.69 -2.96
C HIS A 237 20.98 -2.98 -1.45
N ALA A 238 20.72 -1.99 -0.60
CA ALA A 238 20.74 -2.19 0.85
C ALA A 238 19.62 -3.13 1.32
N ILE A 239 18.43 -3.05 0.72
CA ILE A 239 17.33 -3.98 1.01
C ILE A 239 17.68 -5.38 0.46
N TYR A 240 18.26 -5.46 -0.72
CA TYR A 240 18.67 -6.71 -1.35
C TYR A 240 19.67 -7.52 -0.50
N ALA A 241 20.51 -6.82 0.25
CA ALA A 241 21.55 -7.42 1.10
C ALA A 241 21.06 -7.88 2.47
N ARG A 242 19.82 -7.58 2.84
CA ARG A 242 19.21 -7.98 4.14
C ARG A 242 18.55 -9.33 4.06
#